data_1c91954b518d122cfe5ba007847c72ed
#
_entry.id   1c91954b518d122cfe5ba007847c72ed
#
_cell.length_a   1.000
_cell.length_b   1.000
_cell.length_c   1.000
_cell.angle_alpha   90.00
_cell.angle_beta   90.00
_cell.angle_gamma   90.00
#
_symmetry.space_group_name_H-M   'P 1'
#
loop_
_entity.id
_entity.type
_entity.pdbx_description
1 polymer ?
#
loop_
_entity_poly.entity_id
_entity_poly.type
_entity_poly.pdbx_seq_one_letter_code
_entity_poly.pdbx_strand_id
1 'polypeptide(L)'
;MSQLLYQFYGVRGRSIAIYDRKCVISTQAGVGSLLTGNATDGVKTIFYCDVVGVQFKKSGALIGYLQFETGSVQMNNQNSNMFSENTFTFEHNKNGVTNEQMEFVYNQVCDMIEAIKYGTMPQPAPAPAAPVAPAGCNCPSCNSPLLPNSSFCTRCGHRL
;
A
#
# COMPACT_ATOMS: atom_id res chain seq x y z
N MET A 1 -10.81 -17.67 9.36
CA MET A 1 -9.68 -18.30 8.62
C MET A 1 -9.09 -17.28 7.69
N SER A 2 -7.76 -17.21 7.55
CA SER A 2 -7.13 -16.28 6.59
C SER A 2 -7.29 -16.82 5.18
N GLN A 3 -7.76 -15.99 4.26
CA GLN A 3 -7.97 -16.36 2.86
C GLN A 3 -6.68 -16.14 2.06
N LEU A 4 -6.23 -17.14 1.28
CA LEU A 4 -5.14 -16.99 0.32
C LEU A 4 -5.59 -16.13 -0.85
N LEU A 5 -4.84 -15.09 -1.16
CA LEU A 5 -5.11 -14.16 -2.26
C LEU A 5 -4.18 -14.38 -3.43
N TYR A 6 -2.87 -14.47 -3.18
CA TYR A 6 -1.85 -14.61 -4.21
C TYR A 6 -0.75 -15.56 -3.75
N GLN A 7 -0.12 -16.27 -4.71
CA GLN A 7 1.07 -17.09 -4.47
C GLN A 7 2.04 -16.92 -5.64
N PHE A 8 3.31 -16.71 -5.31
CA PHE A 8 4.38 -16.54 -6.30
C PHE A 8 5.60 -17.38 -5.93
N TYR A 9 6.27 -17.82 -6.98
CA TYR A 9 7.53 -18.53 -6.88
C TYR A 9 8.65 -17.64 -7.42
N GLY A 10 9.55 -17.26 -6.55
CA GLY A 10 10.65 -16.36 -6.86
C GLY A 10 11.91 -17.11 -7.32
N VAL A 11 13.05 -16.47 -7.08
CA VAL A 11 14.36 -17.05 -7.38
C VAL A 11 14.98 -17.65 -6.12
N ARG A 12 15.94 -18.55 -6.31
CA ARG A 12 16.69 -19.23 -5.23
C ARG A 12 15.80 -20.02 -4.27
N GLY A 13 14.77 -20.68 -4.80
CA GLY A 13 13.86 -21.50 -3.99
C GLY A 13 12.93 -20.72 -3.07
N ARG A 14 12.81 -19.40 -3.25
CA ARG A 14 11.89 -18.60 -2.45
C ARG A 14 10.48 -18.59 -3.05
N SER A 15 9.50 -18.65 -2.17
CA SER A 15 8.10 -18.44 -2.52
C SER A 15 7.42 -17.51 -1.50
N ILE A 16 6.37 -16.84 -1.93
CA ILE A 16 5.54 -16.02 -1.07
C ILE A 16 4.07 -16.34 -1.29
N ALA A 17 3.33 -16.53 -0.21
CA ALA A 17 1.89 -16.64 -0.19
C ALA A 17 1.29 -15.43 0.57
N ILE A 18 0.45 -14.68 -0.11
CA ILE A 18 -0.19 -13.47 0.40
C ILE A 18 -1.62 -13.83 0.82
N TYR A 19 -1.94 -13.55 2.06
CA TYR A 19 -3.27 -13.73 2.64
C TYR A 19 -3.85 -12.35 3.02
N ASP A 20 -5.09 -12.32 3.42
CA ASP A 20 -5.82 -11.12 3.86
C ASP A 20 -5.22 -10.43 5.10
N ARG A 21 -4.52 -11.15 5.99
CA ARG A 21 -3.98 -10.64 7.26
C ARG A 21 -2.51 -10.93 7.51
N LYS A 22 -1.89 -11.71 6.64
CA LYS A 22 -0.49 -12.14 6.79
C LYS A 22 0.10 -12.50 5.44
N CYS A 23 1.41 -12.58 5.39
CA CYS A 23 2.10 -13.30 4.31
C CYS A 23 2.97 -14.42 4.89
N VAL A 24 3.27 -15.40 4.04
CA VAL A 24 4.14 -16.53 4.37
C VAL A 24 5.24 -16.57 3.32
N ILE A 25 6.48 -16.40 3.75
CA ILE A 25 7.66 -16.52 2.90
C ILE A 25 8.31 -17.86 3.22
N SER A 26 8.49 -18.69 2.20
CA SER A 26 9.16 -19.99 2.32
C SER A 26 10.46 -19.97 1.53
N THR A 27 11.48 -20.57 2.08
CA THR A 27 12.77 -20.79 1.43
C THR A 27 13.02 -22.28 1.37
N GLN A 28 13.17 -22.83 0.17
CA GLN A 28 13.60 -24.23 -0.03
C GLN A 28 15.09 -24.23 -0.34
N ALA A 29 15.85 -25.03 0.40
CA ALA A 29 17.25 -25.24 0.13
C ALA A 29 17.43 -25.95 -1.21
N GLY A 30 18.12 -25.31 -2.15
CA GLY A 30 18.58 -25.96 -3.38
C GLY A 30 19.81 -26.84 -3.08
N VAL A 31 20.08 -27.80 -3.97
CA VAL A 31 21.25 -28.70 -3.87
C VAL A 31 22.58 -27.95 -3.69
N GLY A 32 22.68 -26.70 -4.17
CA GLY A 32 23.87 -25.85 -4.00
C GLY A 32 24.03 -25.24 -2.60
N SER A 33 22.96 -25.12 -1.80
CA SER A 33 23.02 -24.54 -0.45
C SER A 33 23.50 -25.55 0.61
N LEU A 34 23.40 -26.84 0.32
CA LEU A 34 23.94 -27.91 1.14
C LEU A 34 25.49 -27.86 1.25
N LEU A 35 26.15 -27.38 0.18
CA LEU A 35 27.61 -27.27 0.11
C LEU A 35 28.17 -26.05 0.87
N THR A 36 27.33 -25.03 1.11
CA THR A 36 27.77 -23.78 1.77
C THR A 36 27.34 -23.69 3.23
N GLY A 37 26.72 -24.75 3.80
CA GLY A 37 26.24 -24.75 5.19
C GLY A 37 25.09 -23.79 5.51
N ASN A 38 24.56 -23.09 4.51
CA ASN A 38 23.46 -22.13 4.63
C ASN A 38 22.10 -22.72 4.18
N ALA A 39 21.95 -24.04 4.29
CA ALA A 39 20.71 -24.73 4.00
C ALA A 39 19.70 -24.52 5.14
N THR A 40 19.06 -23.36 5.16
CA THR A 40 17.93 -23.11 6.05
C THR A 40 16.64 -23.22 5.23
N ASP A 41 16.06 -24.43 5.23
CA ASP A 41 14.65 -24.58 4.91
C ASP A 41 13.87 -23.88 6.00
N GLY A 42 13.20 -22.79 5.64
CA GLY A 42 12.46 -21.99 6.61
C GLY A 42 11.16 -21.50 6.06
N VAL A 43 10.16 -21.43 6.94
CA VAL A 43 8.88 -20.80 6.68
C VAL A 43 8.73 -19.64 7.66
N LYS A 44 8.66 -18.43 7.12
CA LYS A 44 8.43 -17.21 7.90
C LYS A 44 7.01 -16.71 7.69
N THR A 45 6.23 -16.65 8.75
CA THR A 45 4.92 -16.01 8.76
C THR A 45 5.05 -14.60 9.29
N ILE A 46 4.54 -13.62 8.55
CA ILE A 46 4.58 -12.20 8.91
C ILE A 46 3.13 -11.72 8.98
N PHE A 47 2.69 -11.30 10.15
CA PHE A 47 1.37 -10.71 10.36
C PHE A 47 1.40 -9.23 10.03
N TYR A 48 0.40 -8.74 9.31
CA TYR A 48 0.38 -7.34 8.85
C TYR A 48 0.25 -6.33 9.99
N CYS A 49 -0.32 -6.71 11.14
CA CYS A 49 -0.34 -5.87 12.34
C CYS A 49 1.07 -5.57 12.88
N ASP A 50 2.04 -6.48 12.66
CA ASP A 50 3.41 -6.36 13.17
C ASP A 50 4.36 -5.69 12.17
N VAL A 51 3.92 -5.47 10.92
CA VAL A 51 4.72 -4.84 9.87
C VAL A 51 4.81 -3.33 10.12
N VAL A 52 6.01 -2.79 10.19
CA VAL A 52 6.26 -1.34 10.34
C VAL A 52 6.57 -0.66 9.02
N GLY A 53 7.00 -1.42 8.01
CA GLY A 53 7.25 -0.92 6.67
C GLY A 53 7.31 -2.04 5.63
N VAL A 54 7.08 -1.69 4.37
CA VAL A 54 7.23 -2.59 3.23
C VAL A 54 8.10 -1.91 2.19
N GLN A 55 9.13 -2.60 1.71
CA GLN A 55 9.97 -2.13 0.62
C GLN A 55 9.75 -2.98 -0.62
N PHE A 56 9.61 -2.32 -1.75
CA PHE A 56 9.51 -2.93 -3.07
C PHE A 56 10.57 -2.39 -4.01
N LYS A 57 11.22 -3.28 -4.73
CA LYS A 57 12.17 -2.94 -5.80
C LYS A 57 11.87 -3.77 -7.03
N LYS A 58 11.69 -3.11 -8.17
CA LYS A 58 11.52 -3.77 -9.47
C LYS A 58 12.78 -4.54 -9.85
N SER A 59 12.60 -5.68 -10.48
CA SER A 59 13.66 -6.42 -11.13
C SER A 59 14.07 -5.73 -12.44
N GLY A 60 15.36 -5.57 -12.65
CA GLY A 60 15.97 -5.04 -13.86
C GLY A 60 17.24 -5.81 -14.17
N ALA A 61 18.39 -5.13 -14.23
CA ALA A 61 19.71 -5.78 -14.29
C ALA A 61 20.02 -6.59 -13.03
N LEU A 62 19.36 -6.24 -11.91
CA LEU A 62 19.47 -6.92 -10.63
C LEU A 62 18.12 -7.53 -10.23
N ILE A 63 18.17 -8.48 -9.29
CA ILE A 63 17.01 -9.12 -8.67
C ILE A 63 16.10 -8.06 -8.03
N GLY A 64 14.80 -8.16 -8.27
CA GLY A 64 13.76 -7.41 -7.58
C GLY A 64 13.42 -8.07 -6.24
N TYR A 65 12.80 -7.30 -5.35
CA TYR A 65 12.38 -7.85 -4.06
C TYR A 65 11.16 -7.15 -3.48
N LEU A 66 10.45 -7.88 -2.64
CA LEU A 66 9.45 -7.40 -1.71
C LEU A 66 9.91 -7.76 -0.30
N GLN A 67 10.13 -6.75 0.55
CA GLN A 67 10.68 -6.92 1.89
C GLN A 67 9.76 -6.30 2.93
N PHE A 68 9.56 -7.02 4.05
CA PHE A 68 8.74 -6.62 5.17
C PHE A 68 9.62 -6.26 6.37
N GLU A 69 9.41 -5.08 6.91
CA GLU A 69 9.98 -4.66 8.19
C GLU A 69 9.03 -5.00 9.33
N THR A 70 9.58 -5.58 10.38
CA THR A 70 8.84 -5.83 11.62
C THR A 70 9.62 -5.22 12.79
N GLY A 71 8.95 -4.89 13.89
CA GLY A 71 9.57 -4.24 15.04
C GLY A 71 10.72 -5.02 15.69
N SER A 72 10.82 -6.33 15.41
CA SER A 72 11.90 -7.21 15.92
C SER A 72 13.08 -7.35 14.96
N VAL A 73 12.98 -6.86 13.73
CA VAL A 73 14.06 -6.94 12.73
C VAL A 73 14.23 -5.56 12.10
N GLN A 74 15.23 -4.82 12.61
CA GLN A 74 15.63 -3.56 11.97
C GLN A 74 16.30 -3.85 10.63
N MET A 75 15.89 -3.10 9.60
CA MET A 75 16.58 -3.12 8.33
C MET A 75 17.95 -2.45 8.48
N ASN A 76 18.99 -3.23 8.42
CA ASN A 76 20.31 -2.69 8.14
C ASN A 76 20.42 -2.43 6.65
N ASN A 77 20.59 -1.17 6.27
CA ASN A 77 20.78 -0.69 4.88
C ASN A 77 22.08 -1.19 4.22
N GLN A 78 22.75 -2.22 4.77
CA GLN A 78 23.94 -2.79 4.18
C GLN A 78 23.57 -3.98 3.27
N ASN A 79 24.26 -4.08 2.15
CA ASN A 79 24.00 -4.92 0.97
C ASN A 79 23.72 -6.43 1.17
N SER A 80 23.68 -6.93 2.40
CA SER A 80 23.45 -8.34 2.73
C SER A 80 21.98 -8.71 2.96
N ASN A 81 21.06 -7.73 3.06
CA ASN A 81 19.69 -7.99 3.50
C ASN A 81 18.71 -8.44 2.40
N MET A 82 19.12 -8.46 1.13
CA MET A 82 18.29 -9.00 0.03
C MET A 82 17.95 -10.50 0.22
N PHE A 83 18.63 -11.17 1.15
CA PHE A 83 18.43 -12.59 1.45
C PHE A 83 17.90 -12.84 2.85
N SER A 84 17.44 -11.81 3.55
CA SER A 84 16.83 -11.96 4.88
C SER A 84 15.54 -12.80 4.80
N GLU A 85 15.16 -13.43 5.90
CA GLU A 85 13.95 -14.26 6.01
C GLU A 85 12.65 -13.48 5.70
N ASN A 86 12.68 -12.14 5.84
CA ASN A 86 11.54 -11.27 5.59
C ASN A 86 11.48 -10.75 4.14
N THR A 87 12.28 -11.31 3.24
CA THR A 87 12.41 -10.82 1.86
C THR A 87 12.03 -11.90 0.86
N PHE A 88 11.09 -11.59 -0.01
CA PHE A 88 10.82 -12.36 -1.21
C PHE A 88 11.59 -11.74 -2.38
N THR A 89 12.34 -12.55 -3.13
CA THR A 89 13.16 -12.12 -4.26
C THR A 89 12.67 -12.74 -5.57
N PHE A 90 12.65 -11.96 -6.64
CA PHE A 90 12.16 -12.39 -7.95
C PHE A 90 12.99 -11.78 -9.10
N GLU A 91 12.88 -12.38 -10.27
CA GLU A 91 13.36 -11.83 -11.54
C GLU A 91 12.18 -11.64 -12.49
N HIS A 92 12.17 -10.52 -13.21
CA HIS A 92 11.13 -10.22 -14.17
C HIS A 92 11.06 -11.30 -15.27
N ASN A 93 9.84 -11.78 -15.58
CA ASN A 93 9.56 -12.85 -16.53
C ASN A 93 10.16 -14.23 -16.18
N LYS A 94 10.58 -14.44 -14.95
CA LYS A 94 11.01 -15.75 -14.47
C LYS A 94 9.97 -16.34 -13.53
N ASN A 95 9.71 -17.65 -13.66
CA ASN A 95 8.68 -18.37 -12.90
C ASN A 95 7.27 -17.75 -13.00
N GLY A 96 6.98 -17.03 -14.09
CA GLY A 96 5.69 -16.37 -14.29
C GLY A 96 5.49 -15.09 -13.45
N VAL A 97 6.55 -14.57 -12.84
CA VAL A 97 6.48 -13.32 -12.03
C VAL A 97 6.92 -12.14 -12.86
N THR A 98 6.10 -11.07 -12.89
CA THR A 98 6.41 -9.82 -13.57
C THR A 98 6.50 -8.65 -12.57
N ASN A 99 7.17 -7.57 -12.98
CA ASN A 99 7.26 -6.35 -12.18
C ASN A 99 5.89 -5.75 -11.90
N GLU A 100 4.99 -5.78 -12.87
CA GLU A 100 3.64 -5.22 -12.80
C GLU A 100 2.79 -5.98 -11.79
N GLN A 101 2.87 -7.32 -11.81
CA GLN A 101 2.20 -8.16 -10.82
C GLN A 101 2.71 -7.89 -9.41
N MET A 102 4.03 -7.77 -9.24
CA MET A 102 4.61 -7.52 -7.93
C MET A 102 4.35 -6.10 -7.41
N GLU A 103 4.29 -5.11 -8.29
CA GLU A 103 3.88 -3.75 -7.94
C GLU A 103 2.41 -3.70 -7.51
N PHE A 104 1.54 -4.41 -8.23
CA PHE A 104 0.14 -4.56 -7.84
C PHE A 104 0.01 -5.22 -6.46
N VAL A 105 0.72 -6.33 -6.22
CA VAL A 105 0.72 -7.03 -4.92
C VAL A 105 1.26 -6.14 -3.80
N TYR A 106 2.33 -5.37 -4.06
CA TYR A 106 2.87 -4.41 -3.11
C TYR A 106 1.81 -3.39 -2.67
N ASN A 107 1.10 -2.78 -3.63
CA ASN A 107 0.03 -1.82 -3.32
C ASN A 107 -1.09 -2.47 -2.51
N GLN A 108 -1.57 -3.66 -2.92
CA GLN A 108 -2.60 -4.41 -2.18
C GLN A 108 -2.18 -4.74 -0.74
N VAL A 109 -0.92 -5.13 -0.54
CA VAL A 109 -0.38 -5.41 0.81
C VAL A 109 -0.33 -4.14 1.64
N CYS A 110 0.10 -3.01 1.08
CA CYS A 110 0.10 -1.72 1.78
C CYS A 110 -1.33 -1.32 2.20
N ASP A 111 -2.31 -1.44 1.30
CA ASP A 111 -3.72 -1.14 1.60
C ASP A 111 -4.26 -2.05 2.73
N MET A 112 -3.91 -3.34 2.71
CA MET A 112 -4.31 -4.29 3.76
C MET A 112 -3.66 -3.95 5.11
N ILE A 113 -2.37 -3.57 5.12
CA ILE A 113 -1.67 -3.15 6.34
C ILE A 113 -2.30 -1.89 6.90
N GLU A 114 -2.59 -0.91 6.05
CA GLU A 114 -3.21 0.33 6.44
C GLU A 114 -4.62 0.09 7.03
N ALA A 115 -5.43 -0.71 6.36
CA ALA A 115 -6.77 -1.09 6.85
C ALA A 115 -6.73 -1.81 8.21
N ILE A 116 -5.73 -2.68 8.44
CA ILE A 116 -5.57 -3.40 9.71
C ILE A 116 -5.11 -2.46 10.83
N LYS A 117 -4.19 -1.53 10.56
CA LYS A 117 -3.61 -0.66 11.58
C LYS A 117 -4.47 0.53 11.94
N TYR A 118 -5.12 1.11 10.96
CA TYR A 118 -5.85 2.38 11.14
C TYR A 118 -7.36 2.21 10.99
N GLY A 119 -7.81 1.01 10.64
CA GLY A 119 -9.19 0.74 10.26
C GLY A 119 -9.47 1.28 8.85
N THR A 120 -10.62 0.92 8.30
CA THR A 120 -11.14 1.65 7.14
C THR A 120 -11.43 3.05 7.66
N MET A 121 -10.61 4.04 7.29
CA MET A 121 -10.96 5.43 7.61
C MET A 121 -12.38 5.65 7.07
N PRO A 122 -13.35 6.04 7.93
CA PRO A 122 -14.65 6.41 7.42
C PRO A 122 -14.36 7.46 6.36
N GLN A 123 -14.71 7.16 5.12
CA GLN A 123 -14.62 8.14 4.04
C GLN A 123 -15.27 9.41 4.61
N PRO A 124 -14.60 10.58 4.62
CA PRO A 124 -15.17 11.79 5.17
C PRO A 124 -16.57 11.89 4.58
N ALA A 125 -17.58 11.87 5.44
CA ALA A 125 -18.96 11.98 4.98
C ALA A 125 -18.97 13.15 4.00
N PRO A 126 -19.52 12.99 2.77
CA PRO A 126 -19.55 14.07 1.81
C PRO A 126 -19.99 15.32 2.57
N ALA A 127 -19.13 16.34 2.58
CA ALA A 127 -19.37 17.55 3.35
C ALA A 127 -20.84 17.90 3.15
N PRO A 128 -21.62 18.15 4.21
CA PRO A 128 -23.03 18.44 4.05
C PRO A 128 -23.10 19.50 2.98
N ALA A 129 -23.81 19.19 1.89
CA ALA A 129 -23.92 20.09 0.74
C ALA A 129 -24.22 21.45 1.35
N ALA A 130 -23.34 22.43 1.10
CA ALA A 130 -23.50 23.76 1.63
C ALA A 130 -24.97 24.13 1.40
N PRO A 131 -25.72 24.63 2.40
CA PRO A 131 -27.14 24.87 2.26
C PRO A 131 -27.31 25.60 0.95
N VAL A 132 -28.03 25.00 0.03
CA VAL A 132 -28.35 25.60 -1.26
C VAL A 132 -29.01 26.91 -0.88
N ALA A 133 -28.30 28.00 -1.11
CA ALA A 133 -28.84 29.33 -0.84
C ALA A 133 -30.22 29.40 -1.52
N PRO A 134 -31.26 29.79 -0.82
CA PRO A 134 -32.59 29.91 -1.43
C PRO A 134 -32.45 30.74 -2.68
N ALA A 135 -32.97 30.21 -3.79
CA ALA A 135 -32.86 30.80 -5.10
C ALA A 135 -33.30 32.27 -5.06
N GLY A 136 -32.33 33.16 -5.26
CA GLY A 136 -32.57 34.41 -5.96
C GLY A 136 -33.21 35.57 -5.22
N CYS A 137 -32.39 36.29 -4.48
CA CYS A 137 -32.55 37.75 -4.53
C CYS A 137 -31.36 38.30 -5.31
N ASN A 138 -31.58 38.77 -6.51
CA ASN A 138 -30.59 39.51 -7.26
C ASN A 138 -30.73 41.01 -6.93
N CYS A 139 -29.61 41.70 -6.92
CA CYS A 139 -29.60 43.14 -6.72
C CYS A 139 -30.41 43.85 -7.79
N PRO A 140 -31.41 44.70 -7.44
CA PRO A 140 -32.23 45.41 -8.41
C PRO A 140 -31.43 46.39 -9.26
N SER A 141 -30.25 46.81 -8.80
CA SER A 141 -29.42 47.79 -9.50
C SER A 141 -28.42 47.18 -10.46
N CYS A 142 -27.81 46.02 -10.15
CA CYS A 142 -26.74 45.41 -10.97
C CYS A 142 -26.97 43.94 -11.30
N ASN A 143 -28.12 43.39 -10.92
CA ASN A 143 -28.53 41.99 -11.13
C ASN A 143 -27.53 40.91 -10.61
N SER A 144 -26.60 41.27 -9.72
CA SER A 144 -25.70 40.34 -9.08
C SER A 144 -26.40 39.55 -7.98
N PRO A 145 -26.06 38.28 -7.75
CA PRO A 145 -26.62 37.48 -6.66
C PRO A 145 -26.27 38.10 -5.32
N LEU A 146 -27.26 38.20 -4.45
CA LEU A 146 -27.13 38.76 -3.11
C LEU A 146 -26.87 37.67 -2.10
N LEU A 147 -26.03 37.96 -1.09
CA LEU A 147 -25.87 37.10 0.06
C LEU A 147 -27.11 37.17 0.97
N PRO A 148 -27.55 36.05 1.54
CA PRO A 148 -28.69 36.05 2.46
C PRO A 148 -28.45 37.03 3.63
N ASN A 149 -29.45 37.83 3.94
CA ASN A 149 -29.42 38.84 5.03
C ASN A 149 -28.43 40.00 4.82
N SER A 150 -27.99 40.29 3.59
CA SER A 150 -27.17 41.47 3.32
C SER A 150 -28.04 42.72 3.19
N SER A 151 -27.67 43.79 3.88
CA SER A 151 -28.33 45.10 3.79
C SER A 151 -27.83 45.94 2.60
N PHE A 152 -26.78 45.47 1.90
CA PHE A 152 -26.14 46.14 0.77
C PHE A 152 -25.63 45.11 -0.25
N CYS A 153 -25.67 45.48 -1.51
CA CYS A 153 -25.05 44.72 -2.57
C CYS A 153 -23.53 44.88 -2.49
N THR A 154 -22.79 43.75 -2.32
CA THR A 154 -21.34 43.75 -2.23
C THR A 154 -20.63 44.16 -3.51
N ARG A 155 -21.33 44.15 -4.65
CA ARG A 155 -20.77 44.51 -5.96
C ARG A 155 -20.96 45.97 -6.35
N CYS A 156 -22.12 46.56 -6.09
CA CYS A 156 -22.42 47.95 -6.50
C CYS A 156 -22.74 48.90 -5.34
N GLY A 157 -22.77 48.38 -4.08
CA GLY A 157 -23.06 49.20 -2.89
C GLY A 157 -24.53 49.59 -2.76
N HIS A 158 -25.42 49.14 -3.63
CA HIS A 158 -26.84 49.46 -3.55
C HIS A 158 -27.44 48.93 -2.24
N ARG A 159 -28.18 49.79 -1.53
CA ARG A 159 -28.88 49.40 -0.29
C ARG A 159 -30.15 48.61 -0.64
N LEU A 160 -30.36 47.50 0.08
CA LEU A 160 -31.46 46.57 -0.14
C LEU A 160 -32.59 46.79 0.83
#